data_c8ea19cee11adc6105eabd480421e8f2
#
_entry.id   c8ea19cee11adc6105eabd480421e8f2
#
_cell.length_a   1.000
_cell.length_b   1.000
_cell.length_c   1.000
_cell.angle_alpha   90.00
_cell.angle_beta   90.00
_cell.angle_gamma   90.00
#
_symmetry.space_group_name_H-M   'P 1'
#
loop_
_entity.id
_entity.type
_entity.pdbx_description
1 polymer ?
#
loop_
_entity_poly.entity_id
_entity_poly.type
_entity_poly.pdbx_seq_one_letter_code
_entity_poly.pdbx_strand_id
1 'polypeptide(L)'
;MRVAIVGSGVMGTRLALRCAAHGCTVTLVARHAGRARLALNTAAEEHDDVMYVQRIRIVTDLTMLRNAEIVCEAIPEDLAEKRALFAELETILLQHVPIASGTSSFPPAELGVGMVHPERLIVAHFVHPVTIVSLAEVIVPEPVDPIANAVVEGWLRRIAMQPIRLRAPITGFIVNRLQFAILREALSLVEAGVVTAAEIDAVMERALGPRWAASGPLLSVDLGGKSTFAQISRSIVPTLDNRSSVPLLESTESAFLRDVDGETIAHAKRARRRSYAHASAMHTEKR
;
A
#
# COMPACT_ATOMS: atom_id res chain seq x y z
N MET A 1 -5.26 -16.04 14.57
CA MET A 1 -4.62 -16.24 13.26
C MET A 1 -3.11 -16.04 13.40
N ARG A 2 -2.33 -17.00 12.93
CA ARG A 2 -0.86 -16.95 12.94
C ARG A 2 -0.39 -16.40 11.58
N VAL A 3 0.12 -15.18 11.61
CA VAL A 3 0.58 -14.45 10.41
C VAL A 3 2.09 -14.40 10.41
N ALA A 4 2.71 -14.83 9.33
CA ALA A 4 4.13 -14.63 9.11
C ALA A 4 4.35 -13.47 8.14
N ILE A 5 5.35 -12.63 8.41
CA ILE A 5 5.75 -11.54 7.52
C ILE A 5 7.23 -11.69 7.23
N VAL A 6 7.59 -11.78 5.96
CA VAL A 6 8.98 -11.91 5.50
C VAL A 6 9.45 -10.56 4.98
N GLY A 7 10.40 -9.96 5.68
CA GLY A 7 10.91 -8.61 5.42
C GLY A 7 10.61 -7.65 6.55
N SER A 8 11.66 -7.04 7.10
CA SER A 8 11.60 -6.11 8.24
C SER A 8 11.87 -4.65 7.83
N GLY A 9 11.58 -4.31 6.58
CA GLY A 9 11.61 -2.95 6.08
C GLY A 9 10.41 -2.12 6.58
N VAL A 10 10.27 -0.92 6.00
CA VAL A 10 9.20 0.03 6.36
C VAL A 10 7.80 -0.59 6.30
N MET A 11 7.50 -1.35 5.24
CA MET A 11 6.18 -1.97 5.09
C MET A 11 6.00 -3.16 6.03
N GLY A 12 7.00 -4.06 6.11
CA GLY A 12 6.89 -5.29 6.89
C GLY A 12 6.74 -5.03 8.40
N THR A 13 7.51 -4.08 8.96
CA THR A 13 7.39 -3.72 10.40
C THR A 13 6.04 -3.10 10.72
N ARG A 14 5.54 -2.20 9.89
CA ARG A 14 4.24 -1.56 10.09
C ARG A 14 3.06 -2.51 9.88
N LEU A 15 3.18 -3.44 8.91
CA LEU A 15 2.17 -4.50 8.72
C LEU A 15 2.16 -5.47 9.91
N ALA A 16 3.34 -5.79 10.47
CA ALA A 16 3.45 -6.62 11.67
C ALA A 16 2.73 -5.97 12.87
N LEU A 17 2.93 -4.66 13.08
CA LEU A 17 2.23 -3.90 14.11
C LEU A 17 0.71 -3.91 13.89
N ARG A 18 0.26 -3.63 12.68
CA ARG A 18 -1.17 -3.68 12.36
C ARG A 18 -1.77 -5.05 12.63
N CYS A 19 -1.12 -6.14 12.20
CA CYS A 19 -1.57 -7.50 12.49
C CYS A 19 -1.65 -7.77 14.00
N ALA A 20 -0.63 -7.36 14.76
CA ALA A 20 -0.58 -7.54 16.22
C ALA A 20 -1.66 -6.73 16.93
N ALA A 21 -1.93 -5.50 16.50
CA ALA A 21 -2.98 -4.64 17.02
C ALA A 21 -4.38 -5.26 16.83
N HIS A 22 -4.57 -6.03 15.74
CA HIS A 22 -5.83 -6.71 15.45
C HIS A 22 -5.86 -8.19 15.90
N GLY A 23 -5.06 -8.54 16.91
CA GLY A 23 -5.11 -9.83 17.59
C GLY A 23 -4.52 -11.01 16.82
N CYS A 24 -3.65 -10.75 15.83
CA CYS A 24 -2.86 -11.81 15.20
C CYS A 24 -1.64 -12.16 16.05
N THR A 25 -1.25 -13.43 16.02
CA THR A 25 0.08 -13.86 16.47
C THR A 25 1.05 -13.69 15.31
N VAL A 26 2.04 -12.82 15.46
CA VAL A 26 2.89 -12.40 14.35
C VAL A 26 4.30 -12.96 14.48
N THR A 27 4.80 -13.57 13.40
CA THR A 27 6.21 -13.91 13.22
C THR A 27 6.80 -13.04 12.12
N LEU A 28 7.75 -12.18 12.48
CA LEU A 28 8.48 -11.31 11.55
C LEU A 28 9.83 -11.94 11.22
N VAL A 29 10.04 -12.30 9.96
CA VAL A 29 11.32 -12.84 9.47
C VAL A 29 12.20 -11.71 8.97
N ALA A 30 13.44 -11.68 9.43
CA ALA A 30 14.41 -10.65 9.07
C ALA A 30 15.83 -11.23 8.97
N ARG A 31 16.62 -10.74 8.04
CA ARG A 31 18.05 -11.13 7.92
C ARG A 31 18.88 -10.80 9.17
N HIS A 32 18.48 -9.76 9.91
CA HIS A 32 19.19 -9.28 11.11
C HIS A 32 18.17 -8.94 12.21
N ALA A 33 18.03 -9.79 13.21
CA ALA A 33 17.06 -9.63 14.29
C ALA A 33 17.19 -8.31 15.07
N GLY A 34 18.43 -7.87 15.37
CA GLY A 34 18.67 -6.62 16.08
C GLY A 34 18.22 -5.37 15.29
N ARG A 35 18.51 -5.32 13.99
CA ARG A 35 18.02 -4.23 13.11
C ARG A 35 16.50 -4.25 12.98
N ALA A 36 15.91 -5.43 12.86
CA ALA A 36 14.46 -5.59 12.79
C ALA A 36 13.79 -5.12 14.09
N ARG A 37 14.36 -5.43 15.24
CA ARG A 37 13.86 -4.97 16.53
C ARG A 37 13.87 -3.44 16.64
N LEU A 38 14.98 -2.81 16.24
CA LEU A 38 15.09 -1.36 16.23
C LEU A 38 14.04 -0.73 15.29
N ALA A 39 13.94 -1.22 14.04
CA ALA A 39 12.97 -0.72 13.07
C ALA A 39 11.51 -0.89 13.54
N LEU A 40 11.22 -2.02 14.20
CA LEU A 40 9.90 -2.29 14.76
C LEU A 40 9.57 -1.33 15.91
N ASN A 41 10.51 -1.07 16.82
CA ASN A 41 10.32 -0.13 17.93
C ASN A 41 10.10 1.29 17.41
N THR A 42 10.94 1.76 16.48
CA THR A 42 10.76 3.09 15.85
C THR A 42 9.40 3.20 15.17
N ALA A 43 8.97 2.19 14.42
CA ALA A 43 7.65 2.19 13.79
C ALA A 43 6.51 2.19 14.81
N ALA A 44 6.67 1.50 15.93
CA ALA A 44 5.68 1.45 17.01
C ALA A 44 5.55 2.80 17.74
N GLU A 45 6.68 3.47 18.00
CA GLU A 45 6.70 4.82 18.59
C GLU A 45 6.03 5.85 17.68
N GLU A 46 6.32 5.80 16.36
CA GLU A 46 5.68 6.68 15.37
C GLU A 46 4.15 6.56 15.33
N HIS A 47 3.60 5.43 15.75
CA HIS A 47 2.17 5.10 15.60
C HIS A 47 1.42 4.86 16.92
N ASP A 48 2.06 5.08 18.08
CA ASP A 48 1.53 4.78 19.42
C ASP A 48 1.15 3.29 19.62
N ASP A 49 1.88 2.40 18.92
CA ASP A 49 1.63 0.96 18.86
C ASP A 49 2.60 0.13 19.74
N VAL A 50 3.34 0.79 20.64
CA VAL A 50 4.42 0.18 21.45
C VAL A 50 3.93 -1.05 22.23
N MET A 51 2.70 -1.04 22.71
CA MET A 51 2.09 -2.15 23.43
C MET A 51 1.96 -3.45 22.59
N TYR A 52 2.01 -3.36 21.27
CA TYR A 52 1.88 -4.53 20.38
C TYR A 52 3.21 -5.16 20.02
N VAL A 53 4.35 -4.49 20.25
CA VAL A 53 5.69 -4.99 19.91
C VAL A 53 5.98 -6.35 20.56
N GLN A 54 5.56 -6.54 21.80
CA GLN A 54 5.75 -7.80 22.53
C GLN A 54 4.98 -9.00 21.93
N ARG A 55 3.97 -8.76 21.09
CA ARG A 55 3.20 -9.80 20.38
C ARG A 55 3.85 -10.24 19.08
N ILE A 56 4.97 -9.63 18.72
CA ILE A 56 5.68 -9.88 17.46
C ILE A 56 6.98 -10.62 17.77
N ARG A 57 7.03 -11.88 17.33
CA ARG A 57 8.24 -12.71 17.41
C ARG A 57 9.11 -12.42 16.19
N ILE A 58 10.37 -12.01 16.40
CA ILE A 58 11.35 -11.84 15.33
C ILE A 58 12.20 -13.11 15.23
N VAL A 59 12.35 -13.62 14.02
CA VAL A 59 13.17 -14.79 13.69
C VAL A 59 14.04 -14.49 12.46
N THR A 60 15.10 -15.31 12.28
CA THR A 60 16.00 -15.18 11.11
C THR A 60 15.94 -16.40 10.19
N ASP A 61 15.19 -17.41 10.56
CA ASP A 61 15.08 -18.67 9.86
C ASP A 61 13.65 -18.87 9.35
N LEU A 62 13.49 -19.09 8.04
CA LEU A 62 12.20 -19.32 7.38
C LEU A 62 11.54 -20.61 7.82
N THR A 63 12.29 -21.62 8.29
CA THR A 63 11.72 -22.90 8.76
C THR A 63 10.81 -22.72 9.98
N MET A 64 10.93 -21.59 10.70
CA MET A 64 10.05 -21.24 11.80
C MET A 64 8.62 -20.89 11.36
N LEU A 65 8.36 -20.80 10.05
CA LEU A 65 7.06 -20.45 9.47
C LEU A 65 6.14 -21.65 9.22
N ARG A 66 6.57 -22.88 9.50
CA ARG A 66 5.80 -24.13 9.23
C ARG A 66 4.36 -24.11 9.74
N ASN A 67 4.11 -23.40 10.83
CA ASN A 67 2.78 -23.32 11.44
C ASN A 67 2.03 -22.02 11.10
N ALA A 68 2.49 -21.25 10.13
CA ALA A 68 1.78 -20.06 9.66
C ALA A 68 0.46 -20.46 8.99
N GLU A 69 -0.56 -19.63 9.17
CA GLU A 69 -1.84 -19.76 8.45
C GLU A 69 -1.87 -18.89 7.19
N ILE A 70 -0.97 -17.93 7.15
CA ILE A 70 -0.70 -17.08 5.98
C ILE A 70 0.72 -16.52 6.09
N VAL A 71 1.40 -16.39 4.97
CA VAL A 71 2.69 -15.69 4.86
C VAL A 71 2.52 -14.47 3.98
N CYS A 72 2.98 -13.31 4.46
CA CYS A 72 3.04 -12.08 3.65
C CYS A 72 4.49 -11.72 3.36
N GLU A 73 4.83 -11.54 2.09
CA GLU A 73 6.12 -11.09 1.63
C GLU A 73 6.16 -9.55 1.57
N ALA A 74 7.19 -8.97 2.16
CA ALA A 74 7.48 -7.53 2.19
C ALA A 74 8.99 -7.25 2.06
N ILE A 75 9.69 -8.05 1.21
CA ILE A 75 11.10 -7.83 0.86
C ILE A 75 11.23 -6.74 -0.22
N PRO A 76 12.45 -6.26 -0.55
CA PRO A 76 12.66 -5.29 -1.62
C PRO A 76 12.02 -5.71 -2.96
N GLU A 77 11.76 -4.72 -3.81
CA GLU A 77 11.05 -4.91 -5.09
C GLU A 77 12.01 -5.43 -6.16
N ASP A 78 12.49 -6.65 -5.97
CA ASP A 78 13.31 -7.42 -6.91
C ASP A 78 12.62 -8.72 -7.28
N LEU A 79 12.34 -8.91 -8.55
CA LEU A 79 11.58 -10.07 -9.05
C LEU A 79 12.32 -11.39 -8.81
N ALA A 80 13.64 -11.40 -8.97
CA ALA A 80 14.44 -12.60 -8.78
C ALA A 80 14.51 -13.01 -7.31
N GLU A 81 14.71 -12.04 -6.39
CA GLU A 81 14.70 -12.28 -4.94
C GLU A 81 13.31 -12.79 -4.50
N LYS A 82 12.22 -12.21 -5.01
CA LYS A 82 10.85 -12.64 -4.67
C LYS A 82 10.57 -14.07 -5.14
N ARG A 83 10.92 -14.41 -6.39
CA ARG A 83 10.77 -15.77 -6.92
C ARG A 83 11.56 -16.81 -6.12
N ALA A 84 12.81 -16.51 -5.79
CA ALA A 84 13.63 -17.38 -4.95
C ALA A 84 13.01 -17.62 -3.58
N LEU A 85 12.50 -16.55 -2.94
CA LEU A 85 11.79 -16.64 -1.67
C LEU A 85 10.52 -17.51 -1.79
N PHE A 86 9.72 -17.34 -2.82
CA PHE A 86 8.48 -18.11 -2.98
C PHE A 86 8.76 -19.60 -3.19
N ALA A 87 9.76 -19.94 -4.00
CA ALA A 87 10.20 -21.32 -4.18
C ALA A 87 10.69 -21.94 -2.84
N GLU A 88 11.43 -21.19 -2.03
CA GLU A 88 11.87 -21.66 -0.71
C GLU A 88 10.69 -21.82 0.25
N LEU A 89 9.75 -20.87 0.29
CA LEU A 89 8.56 -20.96 1.13
C LEU A 89 7.70 -22.17 0.79
N GLU A 90 7.62 -22.58 -0.46
CA GLU A 90 6.89 -23.80 -0.87
C GLU A 90 7.44 -25.08 -0.25
N THR A 91 8.75 -25.13 0.01
CA THR A 91 9.37 -26.31 0.66
C THR A 91 9.08 -26.38 2.16
N ILE A 92 8.67 -25.26 2.77
CA ILE A 92 8.49 -25.11 4.22
C ILE A 92 7.03 -25.17 4.62
N LEU A 93 6.17 -24.51 3.83
CA LEU A 93 4.75 -24.33 4.13
C LEU A 93 3.92 -25.52 3.66
N LEU A 94 2.84 -25.79 4.37
CA LEU A 94 1.82 -26.69 3.87
C LEU A 94 1.18 -26.14 2.60
N GLN A 95 0.80 -27.01 1.67
CA GLN A 95 0.31 -26.62 0.35
C GLN A 95 -0.89 -25.65 0.38
N HIS A 96 -1.78 -25.77 1.36
CA HIS A 96 -2.96 -24.94 1.51
C HIS A 96 -2.69 -23.56 2.15
N VAL A 97 -1.45 -23.29 2.61
CA VAL A 97 -1.10 -21.98 3.21
C VAL A 97 -0.88 -20.96 2.12
N PRO A 98 -1.68 -19.86 2.05
CA PRO A 98 -1.50 -18.83 1.05
C PRO A 98 -0.23 -18.00 1.28
N ILE A 99 0.33 -17.53 0.18
CA ILE A 99 1.40 -16.56 0.15
C ILE A 99 0.83 -15.27 -0.41
N ALA A 100 0.86 -14.19 0.39
CA ALA A 100 0.49 -12.86 -0.04
C ALA A 100 1.75 -12.07 -0.39
N SER A 101 1.85 -11.48 -1.57
CA SER A 101 2.94 -10.57 -1.91
C SER A 101 2.52 -9.13 -1.75
N GLY A 102 3.31 -8.34 -1.02
CA GLY A 102 3.14 -6.89 -0.87
C GLY A 102 3.73 -6.07 -2.00
N THR A 103 4.04 -6.68 -3.15
CA THR A 103 4.58 -6.00 -4.33
C THR A 103 3.70 -4.82 -4.76
N SER A 104 4.33 -3.78 -5.29
CA SER A 104 3.65 -2.64 -5.91
C SER A 104 3.64 -2.69 -7.45
N SER A 105 4.32 -3.68 -8.07
CA SER A 105 4.62 -3.68 -9.50
C SER A 105 4.28 -4.97 -10.22
N PHE A 106 4.54 -6.14 -9.60
CA PHE A 106 4.50 -7.43 -10.30
C PHE A 106 3.16 -8.14 -10.16
N PRO A 107 2.55 -8.61 -11.26
CA PRO A 107 1.36 -9.45 -11.20
C PRO A 107 1.68 -10.86 -10.67
N PRO A 108 0.69 -11.61 -10.13
CA PRO A 108 0.87 -12.96 -9.64
C PRO A 108 1.51 -13.91 -10.66
N ALA A 109 1.16 -13.79 -11.93
CA ALA A 109 1.68 -14.62 -13.02
C ALA A 109 3.20 -14.47 -13.22
N GLU A 110 3.74 -13.27 -12.99
CA GLU A 110 5.19 -13.05 -13.06
C GLU A 110 5.88 -13.54 -11.78
N LEU A 111 5.29 -13.28 -10.62
CA LEU A 111 5.84 -13.69 -9.34
C LEU A 111 5.89 -15.20 -9.18
N GLY A 112 4.84 -15.89 -9.65
CA GLY A 112 4.67 -17.35 -9.49
C GLY A 112 5.51 -18.22 -10.43
N VAL A 113 6.31 -17.62 -11.30
CA VAL A 113 7.19 -18.39 -12.19
C VAL A 113 8.19 -19.20 -11.37
N GLY A 114 8.18 -20.53 -11.59
CA GLY A 114 9.02 -21.49 -10.85
C GLY A 114 8.39 -22.06 -9.60
N MET A 115 7.21 -21.62 -9.18
CA MET A 115 6.43 -22.25 -8.13
C MET A 115 5.76 -23.53 -8.64
N VAL A 116 5.58 -24.50 -7.74
CA VAL A 116 4.80 -25.74 -7.98
C VAL A 116 3.30 -25.44 -7.83
N HIS A 117 2.94 -24.54 -6.92
CA HIS A 117 1.57 -24.17 -6.57
C HIS A 117 1.35 -22.64 -6.66
N PRO A 118 1.47 -22.04 -7.87
CA PRO A 118 1.30 -20.60 -8.04
C PRO A 118 -0.13 -20.12 -7.78
N GLU A 119 -1.14 -21.00 -7.80
CA GLU A 119 -2.54 -20.71 -7.54
C GLU A 119 -2.82 -20.19 -6.14
N ARG A 120 -1.88 -20.38 -5.18
CA ARG A 120 -1.97 -19.84 -3.80
C ARG A 120 -1.20 -18.54 -3.58
N LEU A 121 -0.51 -18.03 -4.60
CA LEU A 121 0.20 -16.76 -4.54
C LEU A 121 -0.73 -15.62 -4.94
N ILE A 122 -1.07 -14.77 -3.99
CA ILE A 122 -2.00 -13.65 -4.17
C ILE A 122 -1.25 -12.35 -3.91
N VAL A 123 -1.39 -11.37 -4.78
CA VAL A 123 -0.88 -10.02 -4.52
C VAL A 123 -1.85 -9.31 -3.59
N ALA A 124 -1.33 -8.77 -2.49
CA ALA A 124 -2.02 -7.89 -1.58
C ALA A 124 -1.21 -6.60 -1.44
N HIS A 125 -1.46 -5.65 -2.33
CA HIS A 125 -0.74 -4.37 -2.36
C HIS A 125 -1.25 -3.44 -1.26
N PHE A 126 -0.37 -3.06 -0.36
CA PHE A 126 -0.66 -2.18 0.76
C PHE A 126 -0.23 -0.75 0.46
N VAL A 127 -1.07 0.20 0.85
CA VAL A 127 -0.77 1.62 0.70
C VAL A 127 -0.11 2.16 1.97
N HIS A 128 1.01 2.86 1.82
CA HIS A 128 1.70 3.49 2.94
C HIS A 128 0.99 4.77 3.44
N PRO A 129 0.86 4.99 4.75
CA PRO A 129 1.27 4.17 5.89
C PRO A 129 0.25 3.05 6.20
N VAL A 130 0.73 1.79 6.13
CA VAL A 130 -0.12 0.61 6.29
C VAL A 130 -0.78 0.49 7.68
N THR A 131 -0.27 1.19 8.68
CA THR A 131 -0.84 1.24 10.03
C THR A 131 -2.18 2.00 10.09
N ILE A 132 -2.42 2.94 9.18
CA ILE A 132 -3.61 3.80 9.20
C ILE A 132 -4.47 3.71 7.94
N VAL A 133 -3.89 3.39 6.78
CA VAL A 133 -4.67 3.19 5.54
C VAL A 133 -5.41 1.86 5.63
N SER A 134 -6.73 1.89 5.48
CA SER A 134 -7.60 0.72 5.64
C SER A 134 -8.01 0.09 4.29
N LEU A 135 -7.10 0.06 3.32
CA LEU A 135 -7.33 -0.50 1.98
C LEU A 135 -6.15 -1.36 1.55
N ALA A 136 -6.43 -2.48 0.90
CA ALA A 136 -5.46 -3.28 0.15
C ALA A 136 -6.02 -3.61 -1.23
N GLU A 137 -5.20 -3.45 -2.28
CA GLU A 137 -5.54 -3.89 -3.63
C GLU A 137 -5.16 -5.36 -3.78
N VAL A 138 -6.11 -6.18 -4.24
CA VAL A 138 -5.93 -7.63 -4.34
C VAL A 138 -5.97 -8.06 -5.79
N ILE A 139 -4.91 -8.76 -6.23
CA ILE A 139 -4.85 -9.41 -7.54
C ILE A 139 -4.62 -10.91 -7.30
N VAL A 140 -5.50 -11.72 -7.86
CA VAL A 140 -5.42 -13.17 -7.77
C VAL A 140 -4.82 -13.77 -9.04
N PRO A 141 -4.13 -14.91 -8.96
CA PRO A 141 -3.69 -15.65 -10.13
C PRO A 141 -4.87 -16.28 -10.88
N GLU A 142 -4.64 -16.77 -12.08
CA GLU A 142 -5.58 -17.61 -12.81
C GLU A 142 -4.86 -18.90 -13.24
N PRO A 143 -5.33 -20.06 -12.74
CA PRO A 143 -6.40 -20.26 -11.74
C PRO A 143 -6.00 -19.76 -10.35
N VAL A 144 -6.99 -19.47 -9.49
CA VAL A 144 -6.77 -19.17 -8.08
C VAL A 144 -7.25 -20.33 -7.22
N ASP A 145 -6.48 -20.65 -6.16
CA ASP A 145 -6.98 -21.53 -5.09
C ASP A 145 -8.05 -20.77 -4.29
N PRO A 146 -9.32 -21.25 -4.29
CA PRO A 146 -10.40 -20.56 -3.60
C PRO A 146 -10.22 -20.52 -2.08
N ILE A 147 -9.53 -21.51 -1.48
CA ILE A 147 -9.23 -21.53 -0.05
C ILE A 147 -8.19 -20.46 0.27
N ALA A 148 -7.10 -20.41 -0.51
CA ALA A 148 -6.07 -19.38 -0.35
C ALA A 148 -6.66 -17.97 -0.49
N ASN A 149 -7.51 -17.75 -1.49
CA ASN A 149 -8.19 -16.47 -1.67
C ASN A 149 -9.06 -16.09 -0.47
N ALA A 150 -9.87 -17.04 0.04
CA ALA A 150 -10.71 -16.79 1.20
C ALA A 150 -9.91 -16.48 2.48
N VAL A 151 -8.77 -17.14 2.67
CA VAL A 151 -7.86 -16.88 3.81
C VAL A 151 -7.24 -15.48 3.70
N VAL A 152 -6.76 -15.08 2.52
CA VAL A 152 -6.19 -13.73 2.32
C VAL A 152 -7.23 -12.65 2.55
N GLU A 153 -8.41 -12.78 1.97
CA GLU A 153 -9.48 -11.80 2.18
C GLU A 153 -9.94 -11.75 3.64
N GLY A 154 -10.09 -12.90 4.30
CA GLY A 154 -10.42 -12.99 5.71
C GLY A 154 -9.36 -12.35 6.61
N TRP A 155 -8.08 -12.54 6.28
CA TRP A 155 -6.97 -11.87 6.96
C TRP A 155 -7.03 -10.36 6.80
N LEU A 156 -7.20 -9.84 5.58
CA LEU A 156 -7.30 -8.41 5.32
C LEU A 156 -8.44 -7.77 6.11
N ARG A 157 -9.64 -8.39 6.10
CA ARG A 157 -10.77 -7.90 6.91
C ARG A 157 -10.50 -7.96 8.41
N ARG A 158 -9.83 -9.02 8.90
CA ARG A 158 -9.43 -9.13 10.31
C ARG A 158 -8.54 -7.98 10.75
N ILE A 159 -7.61 -7.56 9.91
CA ILE A 159 -6.72 -6.41 10.22
C ILE A 159 -7.34 -5.06 9.83
N ALA A 160 -8.66 -5.00 9.74
CA ALA A 160 -9.45 -3.82 9.41
C ALA A 160 -9.03 -3.17 8.07
N MET A 161 -8.73 -3.98 7.06
CA MET A 161 -8.51 -3.53 5.69
C MET A 161 -9.67 -3.94 4.80
N GLN A 162 -10.08 -3.04 3.91
CA GLN A 162 -11.01 -3.33 2.84
C GLN A 162 -10.23 -3.86 1.63
N PRO A 163 -10.41 -5.12 1.23
CA PRO A 163 -9.84 -5.61 -0.02
C PRO A 163 -10.59 -5.01 -1.23
N ILE A 164 -9.84 -4.44 -2.16
CA ILE A 164 -10.34 -4.01 -3.48
C ILE A 164 -9.75 -4.96 -4.52
N ARG A 165 -10.58 -5.83 -5.05
CA ARG A 165 -10.15 -6.81 -6.05
C ARG A 165 -10.03 -6.16 -7.43
N LEU A 166 -8.85 -6.23 -8.02
CA LEU A 166 -8.64 -5.88 -9.42
C LEU A 166 -9.10 -7.03 -10.31
N ARG A 167 -9.82 -6.69 -11.38
CA ARG A 167 -10.33 -7.69 -12.35
C ARG A 167 -9.28 -8.14 -13.34
N ALA A 168 -8.23 -7.33 -13.52
CA ALA A 168 -7.10 -7.64 -14.37
C ALA A 168 -5.83 -6.98 -13.79
N PRO A 169 -4.65 -7.58 -13.97
CA PRO A 169 -3.40 -6.95 -13.59
C PRO A 169 -3.16 -5.70 -14.45
N ILE A 170 -2.63 -4.65 -13.81
CA ILE A 170 -2.20 -3.43 -14.49
C ILE A 170 -0.99 -2.87 -13.73
N THR A 171 0.02 -2.42 -14.45
CA THR A 171 1.22 -1.82 -13.86
C THR A 171 0.88 -0.63 -12.96
N GLY A 172 1.39 -0.63 -11.73
CA GLY A 172 1.15 0.42 -10.73
C GLY A 172 -0.21 0.35 -10.06
N PHE A 173 -1.03 -0.67 -10.36
CA PHE A 173 -2.36 -0.91 -9.79
C PHE A 173 -3.26 0.35 -9.85
N ILE A 174 -4.26 0.51 -8.99
CA ILE A 174 -5.18 1.66 -9.07
C ILE A 174 -4.61 2.86 -8.32
N VAL A 175 -4.18 2.67 -7.07
CA VAL A 175 -3.76 3.77 -6.19
C VAL A 175 -2.57 4.51 -6.77
N ASN A 176 -1.50 3.79 -7.16
CA ASN A 176 -0.32 4.40 -7.75
C ASN A 176 -0.64 5.09 -9.07
N ARG A 177 -1.46 4.47 -9.94
CA ARG A 177 -1.83 5.08 -11.22
C ARG A 177 -2.54 6.41 -11.05
N LEU A 178 -3.54 6.48 -10.14
CA LEU A 178 -4.26 7.72 -9.88
C LEU A 178 -3.34 8.76 -9.24
N GLN A 179 -2.52 8.36 -8.26
CA GLN A 179 -1.57 9.26 -7.63
C GLN A 179 -0.58 9.85 -8.62
N PHE A 180 0.04 9.03 -9.48
CA PHE A 180 1.02 9.50 -10.45
C PHE A 180 0.40 10.27 -11.61
N ALA A 181 -0.85 10.01 -11.98
CA ALA A 181 -1.57 10.83 -12.95
C ALA A 181 -1.78 12.28 -12.43
N ILE A 182 -2.20 12.42 -11.18
CA ILE A 182 -2.33 13.73 -10.53
C ILE A 182 -0.96 14.39 -10.38
N LEU A 183 0.05 13.65 -9.91
CA LEU A 183 1.39 14.19 -9.69
C LEU A 183 2.02 14.69 -10.99
N ARG A 184 1.86 13.97 -12.09
CA ARG A 184 2.37 14.37 -13.42
C ARG A 184 1.79 15.72 -13.84
N GLU A 185 0.47 15.90 -13.74
CA GLU A 185 -0.19 17.16 -14.07
C GLU A 185 0.24 18.28 -13.10
N ALA A 186 0.29 18.02 -11.81
CA ALA A 186 0.74 18.99 -10.80
C ALA A 186 2.15 19.53 -11.11
N LEU A 187 3.09 18.64 -11.44
CA LEU A 187 4.46 19.02 -11.77
C LEU A 187 4.52 19.82 -13.09
N SER A 188 3.71 19.47 -14.09
CA SER A 188 3.61 20.21 -15.34
C SER A 188 3.19 21.67 -15.11
N LEU A 189 2.20 21.89 -14.26
CA LEU A 189 1.72 23.24 -13.91
C LEU A 189 2.79 24.06 -13.16
N VAL A 190 3.54 23.44 -12.27
CA VAL A 190 4.65 24.09 -11.56
C VAL A 190 5.79 24.44 -12.52
N GLU A 191 6.21 23.50 -13.37
CA GLU A 191 7.26 23.73 -14.39
C GLU A 191 6.89 24.83 -15.39
N ALA A 192 5.61 24.92 -15.75
CA ALA A 192 5.09 25.98 -16.62
C ALA A 192 4.95 27.34 -15.90
N GLY A 193 5.24 27.44 -14.62
CA GLY A 193 5.12 28.66 -13.83
C GLY A 193 3.68 29.13 -13.61
N VAL A 194 2.70 28.25 -13.79
CA VAL A 194 1.27 28.59 -13.59
C VAL A 194 0.98 28.78 -12.11
N VAL A 195 1.59 27.92 -11.26
CA VAL A 195 1.43 27.94 -9.80
C VAL A 195 2.71 27.45 -9.13
N THR A 196 2.84 27.70 -7.83
CA THR A 196 3.88 27.12 -6.97
C THR A 196 3.48 25.73 -6.45
N ALA A 197 4.44 24.95 -5.99
CA ALA A 197 4.17 23.64 -5.37
C ALA A 197 3.24 23.76 -4.14
N ALA A 198 3.44 24.80 -3.31
CA ALA A 198 2.59 25.05 -2.14
C ALA A 198 1.13 25.37 -2.51
N GLU A 199 0.91 26.06 -3.62
CA GLU A 199 -0.44 26.34 -4.10
C GLU A 199 -1.13 25.10 -4.66
N ILE A 200 -0.39 24.18 -5.32
CA ILE A 200 -0.92 22.85 -5.71
C ILE A 200 -1.39 22.09 -4.48
N ASP A 201 -0.54 22.01 -3.46
CA ASP A 201 -0.89 21.31 -2.22
C ASP A 201 -2.14 21.93 -1.56
N ALA A 202 -2.23 23.27 -1.53
CA ALA A 202 -3.40 23.96 -0.99
C ALA A 202 -4.69 23.67 -1.79
N VAL A 203 -4.62 23.54 -3.12
CA VAL A 203 -5.77 23.14 -3.97
C VAL A 203 -6.20 21.70 -3.64
N MET A 204 -5.24 20.79 -3.51
CA MET A 204 -5.54 19.40 -3.18
C MET A 204 -6.15 19.28 -1.79
N GLU A 205 -5.59 19.93 -0.78
CA GLU A 205 -6.04 19.86 0.61
C GLU A 205 -7.41 20.50 0.85
N ARG A 206 -7.72 21.58 0.15
CA ARG A 206 -8.92 22.41 0.43
C ARG A 206 -10.07 22.20 -0.55
N ALA A 207 -9.81 21.66 -1.73
CA ALA A 207 -10.83 21.49 -2.78
C ALA A 207 -11.05 20.01 -3.16
N LEU A 208 -10.05 19.35 -3.74
CA LEU A 208 -10.22 18.01 -4.29
C LEU A 208 -10.19 16.91 -3.23
N GLY A 209 -9.28 17.00 -2.27
CA GLY A 209 -9.14 16.00 -1.20
C GLY A 209 -10.42 15.82 -0.38
N PRO A 210 -11.01 16.86 0.20
CA PRO A 210 -12.27 16.76 0.94
C PRO A 210 -13.42 16.22 0.10
N ARG A 211 -13.51 16.64 -1.17
CA ARG A 211 -14.54 16.17 -2.10
C ARG A 211 -14.41 14.65 -2.33
N TRP A 212 -13.19 14.18 -2.61
CA TRP A 212 -12.95 12.77 -2.92
C TRP A 212 -12.97 11.88 -1.68
N ALA A 213 -12.68 12.41 -0.51
CA ALA A 213 -12.90 11.70 0.75
C ALA A 213 -14.39 11.43 1.00
N ALA A 214 -15.28 12.35 0.59
CA ALA A 214 -16.71 12.21 0.77
C ALA A 214 -17.39 11.36 -0.31
N SER A 215 -17.05 11.54 -1.59
CA SER A 215 -17.79 10.96 -2.72
C SER A 215 -16.94 10.22 -3.75
N GLY A 216 -15.62 10.30 -3.68
CA GLY A 216 -14.71 9.80 -4.72
C GLY A 216 -14.87 10.56 -6.06
N PRO A 217 -13.97 10.34 -7.03
CA PRO A 217 -13.96 11.11 -8.28
C PRO A 217 -15.18 10.80 -9.17
N LEU A 218 -15.57 9.53 -9.30
CA LEU A 218 -16.66 9.14 -10.22
C LEU A 218 -18.04 9.56 -9.67
N LEU A 219 -18.32 9.32 -8.40
CA LEU A 219 -19.55 9.78 -7.77
C LEU A 219 -19.65 11.31 -7.77
N SER A 220 -18.53 12.02 -7.68
CA SER A 220 -18.50 13.48 -7.80
C SER A 220 -18.98 13.98 -9.17
N VAL A 221 -18.75 13.21 -10.25
CA VAL A 221 -19.30 13.50 -11.59
C VAL A 221 -20.82 13.35 -11.60
N ASP A 222 -21.36 12.29 -11.01
CA ASP A 222 -22.80 12.08 -10.95
C ASP A 222 -23.49 13.17 -10.13
N LEU A 223 -22.92 13.56 -9.00
CA LEU A 223 -23.43 14.64 -8.13
C LEU A 223 -23.34 16.02 -8.77
N GLY A 224 -22.30 16.27 -9.56
CA GLY A 224 -22.08 17.57 -10.25
C GLY A 224 -22.74 17.68 -11.62
N GLY A 225 -23.36 16.61 -12.09
CA GLY A 225 -24.03 16.53 -13.40
C GLY A 225 -23.09 16.07 -14.52
N LYS A 226 -23.33 14.85 -14.99
CA LYS A 226 -22.53 14.18 -16.03
C LYS A 226 -22.41 14.99 -17.32
N SER A 227 -23.48 15.68 -17.75
CA SER A 227 -23.48 16.54 -18.95
C SER A 227 -22.52 17.71 -18.82
N THR A 228 -22.48 18.37 -17.65
CA THR A 228 -21.57 19.46 -17.34
C THR A 228 -20.12 18.99 -17.40
N PHE A 229 -19.80 17.88 -16.74
CA PHE A 229 -18.45 17.30 -16.78
C PHE A 229 -18.06 16.88 -18.22
N ALA A 230 -18.96 16.30 -19.00
CA ALA A 230 -18.69 15.93 -20.38
C ALA A 230 -18.43 17.15 -21.27
N GLN A 231 -19.11 18.27 -21.03
CA GLN A 231 -18.84 19.52 -21.75
C GLN A 231 -17.47 20.09 -21.41
N ILE A 232 -17.16 20.19 -20.13
CA ILE A 232 -15.88 20.73 -19.62
C ILE A 232 -14.70 19.86 -20.07
N SER A 233 -14.85 18.53 -20.00
CA SER A 233 -13.76 17.59 -20.35
C SER A 233 -13.29 17.74 -21.80
N ARG A 234 -14.16 18.14 -22.73
CA ARG A 234 -13.77 18.33 -24.15
C ARG A 234 -12.71 19.41 -24.35
N SER A 235 -12.71 20.43 -23.48
CA SER A 235 -11.72 21.52 -23.54
C SER A 235 -10.49 21.24 -22.67
N ILE A 236 -10.65 20.53 -21.54
CA ILE A 236 -9.56 20.33 -20.58
C ILE A 236 -8.72 19.11 -20.92
N VAL A 237 -9.35 17.94 -21.15
CA VAL A 237 -8.62 16.67 -21.33
C VAL A 237 -7.54 16.71 -22.40
N PRO A 238 -7.76 17.36 -23.58
CA PRO A 238 -6.71 17.45 -24.61
C PRO A 238 -5.49 18.30 -24.22
N THR A 239 -5.59 19.12 -23.16
CA THR A 239 -4.51 20.01 -22.71
C THR A 239 -3.73 19.48 -21.51
N LEU A 240 -4.19 18.35 -20.93
CA LEU A 240 -3.49 17.73 -19.80
C LEU A 240 -2.15 17.13 -20.23
N ASP A 241 -1.22 17.13 -19.30
CA ASP A 241 0.12 16.57 -19.53
C ASP A 241 0.06 15.07 -19.84
N ASN A 242 0.77 14.66 -20.90
CA ASN A 242 0.85 13.28 -21.38
C ASN A 242 2.28 12.74 -21.44
N ARG A 243 3.27 13.42 -20.82
CA ARG A 243 4.68 13.00 -20.82
C ARG A 243 4.84 11.59 -20.24
N SER A 244 5.84 10.86 -20.74
CA SER A 244 6.14 9.50 -20.29
C SER A 244 7.14 9.42 -19.13
N SER A 245 7.83 10.52 -18.80
CA SER A 245 8.77 10.65 -17.68
C SER A 245 8.54 11.94 -16.91
N VAL A 246 9.02 12.01 -15.68
CA VAL A 246 8.90 13.16 -14.81
C VAL A 246 10.30 13.54 -14.29
N PRO A 247 11.10 14.31 -15.06
CA PRO A 247 12.51 14.61 -14.74
C PRO A 247 12.70 15.25 -13.35
N LEU A 248 11.74 16.03 -12.90
CA LEU A 248 11.79 16.67 -11.58
C LEU A 248 11.81 15.67 -10.41
N LEU A 249 11.23 14.47 -10.58
CA LEU A 249 11.31 13.38 -9.60
C LEU A 249 12.61 12.58 -9.69
N GLU A 250 13.27 12.63 -10.83
CA GLU A 250 14.53 11.92 -11.08
C GLU A 250 15.75 12.73 -10.59
N SER A 251 15.56 14.05 -10.37
CA SER A 251 16.61 14.93 -9.86
C SER A 251 16.90 14.61 -8.38
N THR A 252 18.19 14.60 -8.02
CA THR A 252 18.64 14.40 -6.64
C THR A 252 18.36 15.60 -5.73
N GLU A 253 17.93 16.73 -6.30
CA GLU A 253 17.55 17.91 -5.58
C GLU A 253 16.12 17.80 -5.08
N SER A 254 15.90 17.74 -3.76
CA SER A 254 14.56 17.78 -3.17
C SER A 254 13.97 19.20 -3.26
N ALA A 255 13.59 19.60 -4.48
CA ALA A 255 13.11 20.96 -4.77
C ALA A 255 11.84 21.34 -3.99
N PHE A 256 11.02 20.35 -3.63
CA PHE A 256 9.73 20.59 -2.97
C PHE A 256 9.81 20.84 -1.47
N LEU A 257 10.92 20.48 -0.81
CA LEU A 257 11.07 20.56 0.66
C LEU A 257 12.15 21.57 1.09
N ARG A 258 12.73 22.33 0.18
CA ARG A 258 13.86 23.23 0.51
C ARG A 258 13.54 24.26 1.59
N ASP A 259 12.29 24.70 1.67
CA ASP A 259 11.83 25.75 2.58
C ASP A 259 10.87 25.25 3.67
N VAL A 260 10.75 23.93 3.83
CA VAL A 260 9.84 23.33 4.82
C VAL A 260 10.63 22.89 6.04
N ASP A 261 10.40 23.53 7.17
CA ASP A 261 11.03 23.18 8.44
C ASP A 261 10.51 21.84 9.01
N GLY A 262 11.28 21.29 9.95
CA GLY A 262 10.96 19.97 10.55
C GLY A 262 9.63 19.97 11.32
N GLU A 263 9.19 21.12 11.86
CA GLU A 263 7.93 21.26 12.56
C GLU A 263 6.74 21.20 11.61
N THR A 264 6.84 21.86 10.46
CA THR A 264 5.84 21.80 9.38
C THR A 264 5.70 20.37 8.86
N ILE A 265 6.82 19.65 8.63
CA ILE A 265 6.79 18.24 8.23
C ILE A 265 6.10 17.37 9.31
N ALA A 266 6.43 17.57 10.58
CA ALA A 266 5.80 16.85 11.67
C ALA A 266 4.31 17.16 11.78
N HIS A 267 3.92 18.43 11.59
CA HIS A 267 2.52 18.84 11.54
C HIS A 267 1.77 18.15 10.39
N ALA A 268 2.32 18.17 9.18
CA ALA A 268 1.71 17.51 8.01
C ALA A 268 1.54 15.99 8.23
N LYS A 269 2.54 15.34 8.83
CA LYS A 269 2.43 13.91 9.21
C LYS A 269 1.28 13.67 10.19
N ARG A 270 1.13 14.50 11.23
CA ARG A 270 0.02 14.40 12.20
C ARG A 270 -1.33 14.69 11.56
N ALA A 271 -1.43 15.71 10.71
CA ALA A 271 -2.65 16.05 9.98
C ALA A 271 -3.08 14.90 9.06
N ARG A 272 -2.16 14.32 8.32
CA ARG A 272 -2.40 13.14 7.46
C ARG A 272 -2.95 11.96 8.25
N ARG A 273 -2.39 11.65 9.43
CA ARG A 273 -2.92 10.59 10.32
C ARG A 273 -4.38 10.85 10.71
N ARG A 274 -4.71 12.09 11.13
CA ARG A 274 -6.07 12.47 11.52
C ARG A 274 -7.06 12.36 10.36
N SER A 275 -6.66 12.78 9.16
CA SER A 275 -7.49 12.68 7.96
C SER A 275 -7.83 11.23 7.60
N TYR A 276 -6.86 10.33 7.67
CA TYR A 276 -7.11 8.89 7.43
C TYR A 276 -8.00 8.27 8.51
N ALA A 277 -7.82 8.62 9.78
CA ALA A 277 -8.66 8.13 10.86
C ALA A 277 -10.12 8.59 10.68
N HIS A 278 -10.32 9.86 10.31
CA HIS A 278 -11.65 10.42 10.01
C HIS A 278 -12.29 9.75 8.80
N ALA A 279 -11.56 9.59 7.69
CA ALA A 279 -12.06 8.92 6.50
C ALA A 279 -12.46 7.46 6.79
N SER A 280 -11.67 6.75 7.60
CA SER A 280 -12.00 5.38 8.01
C SER A 280 -13.27 5.30 8.83
N ALA A 281 -13.48 6.23 9.78
CA ALA A 281 -14.71 6.32 10.59
C ALA A 281 -15.95 6.58 9.73
N MET A 282 -15.89 7.56 8.82
CA MET A 282 -17.00 7.87 7.89
C MET A 282 -17.43 6.68 7.01
N HIS A 283 -16.49 5.80 6.66
CA HIS A 283 -16.82 4.61 5.85
C HIS A 283 -17.39 3.46 6.68
N THR A 284 -17.17 3.45 7.98
CA THR A 284 -17.75 2.47 8.90
C THR A 284 -19.23 2.78 9.20
N GLU A 285 -19.62 4.05 9.22
CA GLU A 285 -21.00 4.50 9.44
C GLU A 285 -21.93 4.28 8.21
N LYS A 286 -21.36 4.07 7.01
CA LYS A 286 -22.12 3.87 5.77
C LYS A 286 -22.45 2.39 5.48
N ARG A 287 -22.11 1.46 6.37
CA ARG A 287 -22.45 0.04 6.29
C ARG A 287 -23.48 -0.35 7.33
#